data_34ede7d2721d739781ae019e9ed0f84c
#
_entry.id   34ede7d2721d739781ae019e9ed0f84c
#
_cell.length_a   1.000
_cell.length_b   1.000
_cell.length_c   1.000
_cell.angle_alpha   90.00
_cell.angle_beta   90.00
_cell.angle_gamma   90.00
#
_symmetry.space_group_name_H-M   'P 1'
#
loop_
_entity.id
_entity.type
_entity.pdbx_description
1 polymer ?
#
loop_
_entity_poly.entity_id
_entity_poly.type
_entity_poly.pdbx_seq_one_letter_code
_entity_poly.pdbx_strand_id
1 'polypeptide(L)'
;MVQARRYPYVGPAEFRDRVTAVDAVAVDSVASLDEWLARRDRGDLAEPVTFVVALDGVLRLAPRRSEHIALAGGRDVLAAGEMAFTPAGIGWRVAEVTNQSTGYCPDPDCWPAVAKALARVGVPHPGGFTDRVTFRRCPSCGERNIVRDKDFTCVLCAMAPCPRSGTLPPADGIRICR
;
A
#
# COMPACT_ATOMS: atom_id res chain seq x y z
N MET A 1 13.93 8.05 18.66
CA MET A 1 13.64 7.37 17.39
C MET A 1 12.12 7.26 17.28
N VAL A 2 11.51 7.89 16.28
CA VAL A 2 10.06 7.77 16.05
C VAL A 2 9.80 6.37 15.55
N GLN A 3 9.01 5.59 16.29
CA GLN A 3 8.64 4.24 15.88
C GLN A 3 7.81 4.34 14.60
N ALA A 4 8.18 3.59 13.57
CA ALA A 4 7.43 3.56 12.31
C ALA A 4 6.00 3.09 12.59
N ARG A 5 5.03 3.82 12.05
CA ARG A 5 3.62 3.50 12.19
C ARG A 5 3.32 2.16 11.51
N ARG A 6 2.45 1.36 12.13
CA ARG A 6 1.97 0.10 11.60
C ARG A 6 0.55 0.27 11.12
N TYR A 7 0.22 -0.40 10.02
CA TYR A 7 -1.12 -0.41 9.44
C TYR A 7 -1.68 -1.82 9.52
N PRO A 8 -2.70 -2.06 10.37
CA PRO A 8 -3.39 -3.33 10.42
C PRO A 8 -4.26 -3.50 9.18
N TYR A 9 -4.57 -4.75 8.87
CA TYR A 9 -5.55 -5.04 7.84
C TYR A 9 -6.95 -4.60 8.29
N VAL A 10 -7.60 -3.79 7.47
CA VAL A 10 -8.93 -3.20 7.71
C VAL A 10 -9.98 -3.66 6.68
N GLY A 11 -9.60 -4.57 5.80
CA GLY A 11 -10.50 -5.18 4.81
C GLY A 11 -11.39 -6.26 5.41
N PRO A 12 -12.23 -6.91 4.58
CA PRO A 12 -13.11 -8.00 5.01
C PRO A 12 -12.34 -9.18 5.62
N ALA A 13 -12.84 -9.73 6.73
CA ALA A 13 -12.17 -10.79 7.49
C ALA A 13 -11.96 -12.06 6.65
N GLU A 14 -12.89 -12.38 5.77
CA GLU A 14 -12.81 -13.54 4.88
C GLU A 14 -11.59 -13.55 3.96
N PHE A 15 -11.02 -12.40 3.61
CA PHE A 15 -9.77 -12.34 2.85
C PHE A 15 -8.56 -12.61 3.73
N ARG A 16 -8.61 -12.26 5.02
CA ARG A 16 -7.56 -12.60 5.98
C ARG A 16 -7.48 -14.11 6.18
N ASP A 17 -8.63 -14.76 6.30
CA ASP A 17 -8.73 -16.20 6.56
C ASP A 17 -8.38 -17.05 5.33
N ARG A 18 -8.45 -16.47 4.14
CA ARG A 18 -8.13 -17.10 2.85
C ARG A 18 -6.77 -16.72 2.30
N VAL A 19 -5.84 -16.26 3.14
CA VAL A 19 -4.47 -15.95 2.70
C VAL A 19 -3.84 -17.22 2.13
N THR A 20 -3.92 -17.36 0.80
CA THR A 20 -3.18 -18.35 0.04
C THR A 20 -1.82 -17.78 -0.32
N ALA A 21 -0.82 -18.65 -0.44
CA ALA A 21 0.49 -18.24 -0.92
C ALA A 21 0.36 -17.57 -2.28
N VAL A 22 0.76 -16.31 -2.34
CA VAL A 22 0.87 -15.55 -3.59
C VAL A 22 2.32 -15.60 -4.01
N ASP A 23 2.60 -15.41 -5.31
CA ASP A 23 3.94 -15.20 -5.85
C ASP A 23 4.56 -13.86 -5.35
N ALA A 24 4.47 -13.65 -4.04
CA ALA A 24 5.06 -12.51 -3.38
C ALA A 24 6.55 -12.78 -3.17
N VAL A 25 7.38 -11.97 -3.80
CA VAL A 25 8.83 -12.07 -3.70
C VAL A 25 9.36 -10.96 -2.82
N ALA A 26 10.19 -11.33 -1.85
CA ALA A 26 10.98 -10.37 -1.08
C ALA A 26 12.09 -9.81 -1.97
N VAL A 27 12.17 -8.47 -2.03
CA VAL A 27 13.16 -7.75 -2.84
C VAL A 27 14.01 -6.91 -1.89
N ASP A 28 15.28 -7.23 -1.77
CA ASP A 28 16.23 -6.59 -0.84
C ASP A 28 17.50 -6.08 -1.53
N SER A 29 17.63 -6.30 -2.84
CA SER A 29 18.79 -5.92 -3.66
C SER A 29 18.38 -5.64 -5.11
N VAL A 30 19.24 -4.95 -5.86
CA VAL A 30 19.05 -4.75 -7.31
C VAL A 30 18.96 -6.10 -8.02
N ALA A 31 19.80 -7.07 -7.64
CA ALA A 31 19.81 -8.40 -8.27
C ALA A 31 18.46 -9.12 -8.08
N SER A 32 17.87 -9.12 -6.88
CA SER A 32 16.57 -9.73 -6.63
C SER A 32 15.44 -9.00 -7.36
N LEU A 33 15.55 -7.67 -7.54
CA LEU A 33 14.61 -6.89 -8.33
C LEU A 33 14.72 -7.25 -9.82
N ASP A 34 15.94 -7.28 -10.37
CA ASP A 34 16.20 -7.64 -11.77
C ASP A 34 15.68 -9.04 -12.08
N GLU A 35 15.95 -10.01 -11.22
CA GLU A 35 15.46 -11.37 -11.37
C GLU A 35 13.92 -11.44 -11.36
N TRP A 36 13.28 -10.68 -10.48
CA TRP A 36 11.83 -10.65 -10.40
C TRP A 36 11.22 -9.99 -11.65
N LEU A 37 11.77 -8.86 -12.11
CA LEU A 37 11.29 -8.15 -13.30
C LEU A 37 11.56 -8.94 -14.59
N ALA A 38 12.68 -9.66 -14.70
CA ALA A 38 13.01 -10.48 -15.86
C ALA A 38 12.05 -11.65 -16.10
N ARG A 39 11.31 -12.07 -15.06
CA ARG A 39 10.28 -13.11 -15.16
C ARG A 39 8.92 -12.58 -15.63
N ARG A 40 8.80 -11.26 -15.82
CA ARG A 40 7.58 -10.58 -16.26
C ARG A 40 7.58 -10.37 -17.75
N ASP A 41 6.43 -10.52 -18.37
CA ASP A 41 6.29 -10.13 -19.76
C ASP A 41 6.18 -8.60 -19.92
N ARG A 42 6.24 -8.13 -21.15
CA ARG A 42 6.16 -6.69 -21.42
C ARG A 42 4.83 -6.08 -21.05
N GLY A 43 3.74 -6.84 -21.08
CA GLY A 43 2.41 -6.40 -20.68
C GLY A 43 2.34 -6.18 -19.18
N ASP A 44 2.88 -7.12 -18.41
CA ASP A 44 2.97 -7.01 -16.94
C ASP A 44 3.81 -5.83 -16.47
N LEU A 45 4.90 -5.51 -17.21
CA LEU A 45 5.77 -4.38 -16.87
C LEU A 45 5.18 -3.02 -17.23
N ALA A 46 4.18 -2.98 -18.10
CA ALA A 46 3.47 -1.76 -18.45
C ALA A 46 2.46 -1.33 -17.37
N GLU A 47 2.13 -2.22 -16.45
CA GLU A 47 1.18 -1.96 -15.37
C GLU A 47 1.89 -1.85 -14.02
N PRO A 48 1.37 -1.01 -13.08
CA PRO A 48 1.89 -0.97 -11.73
C PRO A 48 1.78 -2.33 -11.04
N VAL A 49 2.77 -2.68 -10.25
CA VAL A 49 2.80 -3.89 -9.44
C VAL A 49 2.34 -3.60 -8.02
N THR A 50 1.78 -4.60 -7.35
CA THR A 50 1.37 -4.50 -5.94
C THR A 50 2.58 -4.63 -5.03
N PHE A 51 2.68 -3.77 -4.01
CA PHE A 51 3.74 -3.87 -3.00
C PHE A 51 3.24 -3.77 -1.57
N VAL A 52 4.00 -4.36 -0.66
CA VAL A 52 3.95 -4.05 0.77
C VAL A 52 5.38 -3.86 1.29
N VAL A 53 5.51 -3.00 2.31
CA VAL A 53 6.70 -2.97 3.17
C VAL A 53 6.32 -3.67 4.47
N ALA A 54 6.87 -4.84 4.70
CA ALA A 54 6.57 -5.64 5.86
C ALA A 54 7.21 -5.06 7.14
N LEU A 55 6.88 -5.61 8.31
CA LEU A 55 7.37 -5.11 9.60
C LEU A 55 8.90 -5.24 9.77
N ASP A 56 9.53 -6.14 9.01
CA ASP A 56 10.99 -6.28 8.91
C ASP A 56 11.64 -5.20 8.03
N GLY A 57 10.83 -4.35 7.42
CA GLY A 57 11.26 -3.31 6.49
C GLY A 57 11.64 -3.84 5.10
N VAL A 58 11.32 -5.10 4.79
CA VAL A 58 11.58 -5.69 3.47
C VAL A 58 10.44 -5.35 2.52
N LEU A 59 10.81 -4.93 1.31
CA LEU A 59 9.89 -4.75 0.20
C LEU A 59 9.44 -6.11 -0.33
N ARG A 60 8.14 -6.33 -0.46
CA ARG A 60 7.58 -7.49 -1.15
C ARG A 60 6.77 -7.02 -2.34
N LEU A 61 7.00 -7.66 -3.47
CA LEU A 61 6.34 -7.37 -4.74
C LEU A 61 5.52 -8.57 -5.21
N ALA A 62 4.42 -8.29 -5.85
CA ALA A 62 3.61 -9.27 -6.57
C ALA A 62 3.00 -8.64 -7.83
N PRO A 63 2.52 -9.43 -8.80
CA PRO A 63 1.83 -8.92 -9.96
C PRO A 63 0.67 -8.01 -9.58
N ARG A 64 0.30 -7.11 -10.48
CA ARG A 64 -0.91 -6.31 -10.35
C ARG A 64 -2.12 -7.18 -10.01
N ARG A 65 -3.05 -6.61 -9.23
CA ARG A 65 -4.27 -7.28 -8.74
C ARG A 65 -4.02 -8.38 -7.70
N SER A 66 -2.80 -8.54 -7.21
CA SER A 66 -2.54 -9.37 -6.04
C SER A 66 -3.07 -8.68 -4.79
N GLU A 67 -3.68 -9.46 -3.90
CA GLU A 67 -4.20 -8.92 -2.66
C GLU A 67 -3.05 -8.56 -1.71
N HIS A 68 -3.00 -7.30 -1.24
CA HIS A 68 -1.95 -6.83 -0.31
C HIS A 68 -1.88 -7.69 0.96
N ILE A 69 -3.04 -8.20 1.45
CA ILE A 69 -3.07 -9.07 2.62
C ILE A 69 -2.29 -10.37 2.40
N ALA A 70 -2.30 -10.89 1.19
CA ALA A 70 -1.56 -12.09 0.83
C ALA A 70 -0.04 -11.83 0.83
N LEU A 71 0.41 -10.69 0.27
CA LEU A 71 1.81 -10.27 0.31
C LEU A 71 2.33 -10.09 1.74
N ALA A 72 1.47 -9.59 2.62
CA ALA A 72 1.77 -9.37 4.03
C ALA A 72 1.69 -10.67 4.87
N GLY A 73 1.21 -11.78 4.30
CA GLY A 73 0.97 -13.01 5.05
C GLY A 73 -0.03 -12.83 6.20
N GLY A 74 -1.08 -12.04 5.99
CA GLY A 74 -2.10 -11.75 6.99
C GLY A 74 -1.69 -10.78 8.10
N ARG A 75 -0.47 -10.23 8.06
CA ARG A 75 0.13 -9.39 9.12
C ARG A 75 -0.04 -7.91 8.84
N ASP A 76 0.22 -7.10 9.86
CA ASP A 76 0.37 -5.64 9.72
C ASP A 76 1.53 -5.29 8.79
N VAL A 77 1.48 -4.11 8.19
CA VAL A 77 2.50 -3.59 7.29
C VAL A 77 2.98 -2.21 7.73
N LEU A 78 4.15 -1.79 7.27
CA LEU A 78 4.65 -0.42 7.41
C LEU A 78 4.15 0.48 6.27
N ALA A 79 3.90 -0.10 5.09
CA ALA A 79 3.31 0.56 3.94
C ALA A 79 2.72 -0.48 2.99
N ALA A 80 1.77 -0.07 2.16
CA ALA A 80 1.16 -0.86 1.09
C ALA A 80 0.70 0.06 -0.04
N GLY A 81 0.74 -0.44 -1.27
CA GLY A 81 0.33 0.35 -2.43
C GLY A 81 0.72 -0.31 -3.75
N GLU A 82 0.83 0.51 -4.76
CA GLU A 82 1.23 0.10 -6.11
C GLU A 82 2.45 0.90 -6.55
N MET A 83 3.33 0.31 -7.35
CA MET A 83 4.47 0.99 -7.96
C MET A 83 4.75 0.50 -9.37
N ALA A 84 5.27 1.38 -10.22
CA ALA A 84 5.71 1.07 -11.57
C ALA A 84 7.22 1.27 -11.69
N PHE A 85 7.86 0.34 -12.40
CA PHE A 85 9.28 0.40 -12.71
C PHE A 85 9.49 0.73 -14.18
N THR A 86 10.51 1.53 -14.46
CA THR A 86 10.95 1.82 -15.83
C THR A 86 12.45 1.58 -15.96
N PRO A 87 12.93 1.15 -17.14
CA PRO A 87 14.36 1.05 -17.40
C PRO A 87 15.07 2.39 -17.18
N ALA A 88 16.25 2.36 -16.58
CA ALA A 88 17.08 3.54 -16.34
C ALA A 88 18.56 3.16 -16.46
N GLY A 89 19.17 3.52 -17.55
CA GLY A 89 20.57 3.11 -17.84
C GLY A 89 20.71 1.61 -17.89
N ILE A 90 21.53 1.04 -17.01
CA ILE A 90 21.81 -0.41 -16.93
C ILE A 90 20.82 -1.16 -16.01
N GLY A 91 19.81 -0.49 -15.45
CA GLY A 91 18.91 -1.12 -14.48
C GLY A 91 17.52 -0.48 -14.51
N TRP A 92 16.92 -0.37 -13.34
CA TRP A 92 15.56 0.09 -13.16
C TRP A 92 15.48 1.31 -12.24
N ARG A 93 14.40 2.07 -12.37
CA ARG A 93 13.98 3.07 -11.39
C ARG A 93 12.49 2.92 -11.11
N VAL A 94 12.07 3.31 -9.93
CA VAL A 94 10.66 3.51 -9.63
C VAL A 94 10.19 4.79 -10.33
N ALA A 95 9.26 4.66 -11.27
CA ALA A 95 8.68 5.79 -12.01
C ALA A 95 7.47 6.37 -11.29
N GLU A 96 6.61 5.47 -10.82
CA GLU A 96 5.37 5.82 -10.12
C GLU A 96 5.26 5.00 -8.84
N VAL A 97 4.70 5.60 -7.79
CA VAL A 97 4.42 4.93 -6.54
C VAL A 97 3.25 5.60 -5.83
N THR A 98 2.31 4.80 -5.38
CA THR A 98 1.13 5.25 -4.64
C THR A 98 1.04 4.53 -3.30
N ASN A 99 0.24 5.08 -2.37
CA ASN A 99 -0.16 4.38 -1.15
C ASN A 99 -1.55 3.74 -1.28
N GLN A 100 -1.97 3.43 -2.49
CA GLN A 100 -3.29 2.89 -2.74
C GLN A 100 -3.38 1.43 -2.30
N SER A 101 -4.08 1.19 -1.19
CA SER A 101 -4.39 -0.13 -0.68
C SER A 101 -5.69 -0.09 0.13
N THR A 102 -6.75 -0.65 -0.41
CA THR A 102 -8.06 -0.67 0.26
C THR A 102 -8.11 -1.62 1.45
N GLY A 103 -7.20 -2.59 1.49
CA GLY A 103 -7.08 -3.54 2.61
C GLY A 103 -6.34 -2.99 3.81
N TYR A 104 -5.40 -2.04 3.62
CA TYR A 104 -4.58 -1.45 4.69
C TYR A 104 -4.82 0.04 4.88
N CYS A 105 -5.29 0.74 3.86
CA CYS A 105 -5.56 2.17 3.89
C CYS A 105 -4.44 3.00 4.54
N PRO A 106 -3.17 2.84 4.14
CA PRO A 106 -2.08 3.55 4.78
C PRO A 106 -2.13 5.05 4.47
N ASP A 107 -1.79 5.87 5.46
CA ASP A 107 -1.64 7.30 5.23
C ASP A 107 -0.39 7.60 4.37
N PRO A 108 -0.36 8.74 3.64
CA PRO A 108 0.84 9.18 2.93
C PRO A 108 2.09 9.32 3.81
N ASP A 109 1.92 9.49 5.11
CA ASP A 109 3.00 9.53 6.11
C ASP A 109 3.79 8.22 6.22
N CYS A 110 3.35 7.13 5.56
CA CYS A 110 4.10 5.88 5.48
C CYS A 110 5.29 5.96 4.49
N TRP A 111 5.43 7.04 3.71
CA TRP A 111 6.51 7.21 2.76
C TRP A 111 7.92 6.91 3.29
N PRO A 112 8.32 7.34 4.50
CA PRO A 112 9.66 7.02 5.03
C PRO A 112 9.96 5.52 5.08
N ALA A 113 8.97 4.67 5.30
CA ALA A 113 9.16 3.22 5.27
C ALA A 113 9.41 2.72 3.84
N VAL A 114 8.68 3.25 2.85
CA VAL A 114 8.87 2.94 1.43
C VAL A 114 10.26 3.39 0.96
N ALA A 115 10.63 4.65 1.23
CA ALA A 115 11.93 5.19 0.87
C ALA A 115 13.09 4.38 1.45
N LYS A 116 12.98 3.96 2.73
CA LYS A 116 13.98 3.13 3.38
C LYS A 116 14.08 1.74 2.74
N ALA A 117 12.97 1.14 2.37
CA ALA A 117 12.95 -0.16 1.69
C ALA A 117 13.57 -0.06 0.28
N LEU A 118 13.22 0.97 -0.49
CA LEU A 118 13.80 1.21 -1.81
C LEU A 118 15.29 1.55 -1.76
N ALA A 119 15.72 2.33 -0.75
CA ALA A 119 17.15 2.59 -0.52
C ALA A 119 17.93 1.31 -0.17
N ARG A 120 17.32 0.37 0.55
CA ARG A 120 17.93 -0.95 0.81
C ARG A 120 18.09 -1.75 -0.47
N VAL A 121 17.10 -1.74 -1.36
CA VAL A 121 17.18 -2.36 -2.68
C VAL A 121 18.27 -1.69 -3.54
N GLY A 122 18.49 -0.40 -3.38
CA GLY A 122 19.45 0.37 -4.17
C GLY A 122 18.87 0.86 -5.49
N VAL A 123 17.53 1.00 -5.59
CA VAL A 123 16.85 1.48 -6.80
C VAL A 123 16.49 2.97 -6.69
N PRO A 124 16.78 3.79 -7.71
CA PRO A 124 16.35 5.18 -7.75
C PRO A 124 14.82 5.31 -7.68
N HIS A 125 14.33 6.28 -6.93
CA HIS A 125 12.90 6.48 -6.72
C HIS A 125 12.55 7.98 -6.61
N PRO A 126 11.26 8.36 -6.79
CA PRO A 126 10.77 9.71 -6.47
C PRO A 126 10.99 10.05 -4.99
N GLY A 127 11.10 11.34 -4.69
CA GLY A 127 11.24 11.83 -3.31
C GLY A 127 9.97 11.71 -2.46
N GLY A 128 8.89 11.13 -2.97
CA GLY A 128 7.58 10.96 -2.33
C GLY A 128 6.67 10.07 -3.16
N PHE A 129 5.45 9.83 -2.68
CA PHE A 129 4.43 9.22 -3.52
C PHE A 129 4.12 10.13 -4.71
N THR A 130 4.07 9.55 -5.91
CA THR A 130 3.70 10.28 -7.15
C THR A 130 2.20 10.54 -7.22
N ASP A 131 1.41 9.64 -6.61
CA ASP A 131 -0.01 9.84 -6.36
C ASP A 131 -0.31 9.48 -4.90
N ARG A 132 -0.95 10.41 -4.20
CA ARG A 132 -1.25 10.29 -2.76
C ARG A 132 -2.72 10.05 -2.56
N VAL A 133 -3.03 8.91 -1.96
CA VAL A 133 -4.40 8.55 -1.61
C VAL A 133 -4.65 8.84 -0.13
N THR A 134 -5.72 9.56 0.15
CA THR A 134 -6.19 9.83 1.52
C THR A 134 -7.41 8.97 1.80
N PHE A 135 -7.30 8.09 2.78
CA PHE A 135 -8.42 7.26 3.24
C PHE A 135 -9.07 7.85 4.47
N ARG A 136 -10.39 7.84 4.53
CA ARG A 136 -11.17 8.28 5.69
C ARG A 136 -12.34 7.35 5.94
N ARG A 137 -12.70 7.19 7.20
CA ARG A 137 -13.85 6.40 7.59
C ARG A 137 -15.03 7.33 7.90
N CYS A 138 -16.18 7.02 7.34
CA CYS A 138 -17.39 7.76 7.63
C CYS A 138 -17.84 7.52 9.09
N PRO A 139 -18.05 8.57 9.89
CA PRO A 139 -18.50 8.39 11.28
C PRO A 139 -19.95 7.91 11.38
N SER A 140 -20.75 8.11 10.33
CA SER A 140 -22.17 7.77 10.33
C SER A 140 -22.45 6.32 9.94
N CYS A 141 -21.80 5.81 8.88
CA CYS A 141 -22.05 4.45 8.38
C CYS A 141 -20.83 3.52 8.47
N GLY A 142 -19.67 4.02 8.89
CA GLY A 142 -18.45 3.23 9.00
C GLY A 142 -17.74 2.94 7.67
N GLU A 143 -18.28 3.41 6.54
CA GLU A 143 -17.69 3.16 5.21
C GLU A 143 -16.31 3.83 5.07
N ARG A 144 -15.41 3.14 4.38
CA ARG A 144 -14.07 3.65 4.03
C ARG A 144 -14.16 4.39 2.71
N ASN A 145 -13.72 5.62 2.73
CA ASN A 145 -13.76 6.50 1.57
C ASN A 145 -12.35 6.89 1.14
N ILE A 146 -12.13 6.94 -0.16
CA ILE A 146 -10.99 7.63 -0.76
C ILE A 146 -11.40 9.08 -0.93
N VAL A 147 -10.67 9.99 -0.26
CA VAL A 147 -10.87 11.43 -0.39
C VAL A 147 -10.20 11.91 -1.67
N ARG A 148 -10.97 12.49 -2.58
CA ARG A 148 -10.49 13.14 -3.80
C ARG A 148 -10.89 14.61 -3.78
N ASP A 149 -10.03 15.48 -4.30
CA ASP A 149 -10.28 16.92 -4.44
C ASP A 149 -10.76 17.61 -3.16
N LYS A 150 -10.30 17.10 -1.99
CA LYS A 150 -10.72 17.56 -0.67
C LYS A 150 -12.23 17.38 -0.39
N ASP A 151 -12.91 16.54 -1.17
CA ASP A 151 -14.27 16.14 -0.87
C ASP A 151 -14.25 15.00 0.16
N PHE A 152 -14.77 15.30 1.34
CA PHE A 152 -14.88 14.38 2.48
C PHE A 152 -16.28 13.77 2.61
N THR A 153 -17.15 13.96 1.62
CA THR A 153 -18.50 13.40 1.62
C THR A 153 -18.43 11.88 1.49
N CYS A 154 -19.21 11.19 2.32
CA CYS A 154 -19.28 9.73 2.24
C CYS A 154 -20.01 9.29 0.98
N VAL A 155 -19.38 8.43 0.16
CA VAL A 155 -19.97 7.92 -1.08
C VAL A 155 -21.19 7.03 -0.86
N LEU A 156 -21.34 6.44 0.34
CA LEU A 156 -22.43 5.51 0.64
C LEU A 156 -23.66 6.22 1.24
N CYS A 157 -23.47 7.05 2.25
CA CYS A 157 -24.62 7.64 2.97
C CYS A 157 -24.81 9.13 2.72
N ALA A 158 -23.87 9.79 2.04
CA ALA A 158 -23.89 11.23 1.77
C ALA A 158 -24.10 12.13 3.01
N MET A 159 -24.05 11.54 4.21
CA MET A 159 -24.46 12.18 5.44
C MET A 159 -23.27 12.90 6.06
N ALA A 160 -22.59 13.33 6.52
CA ALA A 160 -21.53 14.07 7.20
C ALA A 160 -20.15 13.89 6.52
N PRO A 161 -19.34 14.92 6.54
CA PRO A 161 -17.99 14.81 6.05
C PRO A 161 -17.17 13.83 6.90
N CYS A 162 -16.46 12.93 6.26
CA CYS A 162 -15.45 12.10 6.92
C CYS A 162 -14.43 12.99 7.64
N PRO A 163 -13.86 12.59 8.77
CA PRO A 163 -12.91 13.39 9.51
C PRO A 163 -11.76 13.85 8.63
N ARG A 164 -11.38 15.13 8.70
CA ARG A 164 -10.28 15.71 7.92
C ARG A 164 -8.90 15.25 8.39
N SER A 165 -8.81 14.75 9.62
CA SER A 165 -7.60 14.23 10.25
C SER A 165 -7.89 12.93 11.00
N GLY A 166 -6.88 12.12 11.20
CA GLY A 166 -6.97 10.88 11.95
C GLY A 166 -6.70 9.64 11.11
N THR A 167 -6.32 8.56 11.79
CA THR A 167 -6.10 7.23 11.22
C THR A 167 -7.41 6.49 11.12
N LEU A 168 -7.51 5.61 10.15
CA LEU A 168 -8.57 4.62 10.14
C LEU A 168 -8.37 3.65 11.32
N PRO A 169 -9.31 3.54 12.26
CA PRO A 169 -9.24 2.51 13.28
C PRO A 169 -9.40 1.13 12.63
N PRO A 170 -8.86 0.07 13.25
CA PRO A 170 -9.10 -1.31 12.81
C PRO A 170 -10.60 -1.62 12.70
N ALA A 171 -10.93 -2.61 11.85
CA ALA A 171 -12.31 -2.96 11.53
C ALA A 171 -13.15 -3.32 12.77
N ASP A 172 -12.52 -3.85 13.82
CA ASP A 172 -13.19 -4.33 15.04
C ASP A 172 -13.46 -3.23 16.08
N GLY A 173 -13.11 -1.99 15.79
CA GLY A 173 -13.21 -0.85 16.70
C GLY A 173 -14.32 0.16 16.35
N ILE A 174 -15.50 -0.28 15.88
CA ILE A 174 -16.62 0.60 15.59
C ILE A 174 -17.21 1.12 16.91
N ARG A 175 -16.72 2.26 17.39
CA ARG A 175 -17.56 3.10 18.25
C ARG A 175 -18.43 3.95 17.32
N ILE A 176 -19.66 3.53 17.18
CA ILE A 176 -20.72 4.38 16.62
C ILE A 176 -20.83 5.57 17.58
N CYS A 177 -20.43 6.76 17.14
CA CYS A 177 -20.85 7.97 17.79
C CYS A 177 -22.38 8.07 17.61
N ARG A 178 -23.11 7.89 18.72
CA ARG A 178 -24.53 8.24 18.80
C ARG A 178 -24.68 9.75 18.84
#